data_3c42a144c6e2b84c8e9fedfd8173c8d4
#
_entry.id   3c42a144c6e2b84c8e9fedfd8173c8d4
#
_cell.length_a   1.000
_cell.length_b   1.000
_cell.length_c   1.000
_cell.angle_alpha   90.00
_cell.angle_beta   90.00
_cell.angle_gamma   90.00
#
_symmetry.space_group_name_H-M   'P 1'
#
loop_
_entity.id
_entity.type
_entity.pdbx_description
1 polymer ?
#
loop_
_entity_poly.entity_id
_entity_poly.type
_entity_poly.pdbx_seq_one_letter_code
_entity_poly.pdbx_strand_id
1 'polypeptide(L)'
;MKLADFKVLTFDCYGTLIDWETGIYNGLQPLVAKVHTATSRDRVLEIFAQHESAQEDETPSMPYSQLLSVVYKRLAKVWSVAVTNEEANIFGASIPDWPAFSDSVDALQYLKQHYKLVILSNVDRISFRASNLRLQVAFDGVYTAQDIESYKPNPRNFEYMLRRLREDFGLEKAAVLHTAQSLFHDHAPAKQLDLASAWIDRRHAEKGWGATKAPPGTPKYDFRFDSMAALTRAHQNELGAK
;
A
#
# COMPACT_ATOMS: atom_id res chain seq x y z
N MET A 1 -13.68 -2.15 -21.56
CA MET A 1 -13.06 -2.87 -20.42
C MET A 1 -14.05 -2.84 -19.28
N LYS A 2 -14.37 -4.00 -18.72
CA LYS A 2 -15.27 -4.16 -17.57
C LYS A 2 -14.50 -4.85 -16.44
N LEU A 3 -14.92 -4.67 -15.19
CA LEU A 3 -14.32 -5.38 -14.06
C LEU A 3 -14.42 -6.90 -14.23
N ALA A 4 -15.55 -7.37 -14.71
CA ALA A 4 -15.81 -8.81 -14.96
C ALA A 4 -14.92 -9.43 -16.07
N ASP A 5 -14.16 -8.65 -16.84
CA ASP A 5 -13.24 -9.16 -17.86
C ASP A 5 -11.96 -9.76 -17.26
N PHE A 6 -11.58 -9.32 -16.03
CA PHE A 6 -10.37 -9.77 -15.36
C PHE A 6 -10.53 -11.13 -14.66
N LYS A 7 -9.41 -11.78 -14.33
CA LYS A 7 -9.36 -13.07 -13.63
C LYS A 7 -8.63 -12.99 -12.29
N VAL A 8 -7.76 -12.00 -12.15
CA VAL A 8 -7.00 -11.74 -10.93
C VAL A 8 -7.02 -10.25 -10.62
N LEU A 9 -7.28 -9.95 -9.35
CA LEU A 9 -7.03 -8.64 -8.77
C LEU A 9 -5.73 -8.69 -7.98
N THR A 10 -4.78 -7.86 -8.33
CA THR A 10 -3.56 -7.68 -7.55
C THR A 10 -3.70 -6.41 -6.72
N PHE A 11 -3.30 -6.46 -5.47
CA PHE A 11 -3.51 -5.35 -4.53
C PHE A 11 -2.19 -4.85 -3.96
N ASP A 12 -2.05 -3.54 -3.92
CA ASP A 12 -1.29 -2.91 -2.84
C ASP A 12 -2.02 -3.13 -1.51
N CYS A 13 -1.28 -3.12 -0.39
CA CYS A 13 -1.86 -3.38 0.92
C CYS A 13 -2.05 -2.11 1.76
N TYR A 14 -0.96 -1.37 1.98
CA TYR A 14 -0.93 -0.25 2.93
C TYR A 14 -1.34 1.06 2.26
N GLY A 15 -2.42 1.66 2.78
CA GLY A 15 -3.12 2.77 2.14
C GLY A 15 -4.29 2.31 1.25
N THR A 16 -4.29 1.04 0.82
CA THR A 16 -5.35 0.44 0.00
C THR A 16 -6.33 -0.38 0.84
N LEU A 17 -5.82 -1.36 1.60
CA LEU A 17 -6.57 -2.30 2.44
C LEU A 17 -6.38 -2.03 3.94
N ILE A 18 -5.20 -1.60 4.33
CA ILE A 18 -4.81 -1.21 5.69
C ILE A 18 -4.69 0.31 5.75
N ASP A 19 -5.34 0.92 6.74
CA ASP A 19 -5.25 2.37 7.02
C ASP A 19 -3.90 2.68 7.70
N TRP A 20 -2.87 2.68 6.88
CA TRP A 20 -1.51 2.89 7.31
C TRP A 20 -1.23 4.31 7.79
N GLU A 21 -1.93 5.33 7.24
CA GLU A 21 -1.78 6.71 7.70
C GLU A 21 -2.20 6.86 9.15
N THR A 22 -3.30 6.22 9.55
CA THR A 22 -3.72 6.16 10.95
C THR A 22 -2.72 5.38 11.78
N GLY A 23 -2.23 4.25 11.28
CA GLY A 23 -1.22 3.43 11.94
C GLY A 23 0.10 4.19 12.18
N ILE A 24 0.64 4.82 11.14
CA ILE A 24 1.85 5.65 11.20
C ILE A 24 1.67 6.81 12.17
N TYR A 25 0.58 7.56 12.01
CA TYR A 25 0.35 8.74 12.86
C TYR A 25 0.24 8.36 14.33
N ASN A 26 -0.48 7.30 14.66
CA ASN A 26 -0.57 6.77 16.03
C ASN A 26 0.78 6.31 16.55
N GLY A 27 1.55 5.58 15.76
CA GLY A 27 2.88 5.11 16.14
C GLY A 27 3.90 6.24 16.34
N LEU A 28 3.70 7.38 15.66
CA LEU A 28 4.54 8.58 15.81
C LEU A 28 4.15 9.48 16.98
N GLN A 29 3.01 9.26 17.67
CA GLN A 29 2.56 10.12 18.77
C GLN A 29 3.61 10.31 19.87
N PRO A 30 4.37 9.28 20.32
CA PRO A 30 5.40 9.48 21.31
C PRO A 30 6.52 10.45 20.86
N LEU A 31 6.83 10.49 19.57
CA LEU A 31 7.79 11.43 18.99
C LEU A 31 7.19 12.82 18.84
N VAL A 32 5.96 12.92 18.28
CA VAL A 32 5.26 14.19 18.08
C VAL A 32 5.03 14.93 19.40
N ALA A 33 4.73 14.21 20.48
CA ALA A 33 4.56 14.79 21.81
C ALA A 33 5.82 15.49 22.38
N LYS A 34 7.00 15.17 21.85
CA LYS A 34 8.29 15.81 22.22
C LYS A 34 8.59 17.06 21.38
N VAL A 35 7.82 17.30 20.30
CA VAL A 35 8.05 18.43 19.39
C VAL A 35 7.49 19.71 19.99
N HIS A 36 8.31 20.73 20.14
CA HIS A 36 7.90 22.00 20.76
C HIS A 36 6.98 22.88 19.90
N THR A 37 6.90 22.59 18.59
CA THR A 37 6.06 23.34 17.64
C THR A 37 4.85 22.50 17.26
N ALA A 38 3.65 23.07 17.35
CA ALA A 38 2.43 22.39 16.93
C ALA A 38 2.52 21.97 15.46
N THR A 39 2.38 20.68 15.20
CA THR A 39 2.49 20.09 13.87
C THR A 39 1.18 19.37 13.54
N SER A 40 0.57 19.69 12.39
CA SER A 40 -0.66 19.02 11.95
C SER A 40 -0.38 17.56 11.55
N ARG A 41 -1.44 16.73 11.61
CA ARG A 41 -1.38 15.33 11.14
C ARG A 41 -0.82 15.25 9.72
N ASP A 42 -1.35 16.05 8.79
CA ASP A 42 -0.90 16.04 7.39
C ASP A 42 0.58 16.38 7.26
N ARG A 43 1.06 17.37 8.03
CA ARG A 43 2.47 17.73 8.00
C ARG A 43 3.38 16.62 8.54
N VAL A 44 2.96 15.89 9.56
CA VAL A 44 3.68 14.71 10.07
C VAL A 44 3.76 13.64 8.99
N LEU A 45 2.64 13.35 8.32
CA LEU A 45 2.58 12.34 7.25
C LEU A 45 3.40 12.74 6.02
N GLU A 46 3.39 13.99 5.61
CA GLU A 46 4.23 14.50 4.51
C GLU A 46 5.73 14.34 4.80
N ILE A 47 6.18 14.70 6.02
CA ILE A 47 7.58 14.55 6.41
C ILE A 47 7.94 13.06 6.46
N PHE A 48 7.04 12.22 6.99
CA PHE A 48 7.22 10.78 6.97
C PHE A 48 7.42 10.26 5.55
N ALA A 49 6.52 10.58 4.62
CA ALA A 49 6.58 10.14 3.22
C ALA A 49 7.92 10.48 2.53
N GLN A 50 8.45 11.68 2.79
CA GLN A 50 9.73 12.11 2.23
C GLN A 50 10.89 11.25 2.75
N HIS A 51 10.93 10.95 4.05
CA HIS A 51 12.01 10.20 4.67
C HIS A 51 11.90 8.69 4.43
N GLU A 52 10.68 8.17 4.34
CA GLU A 52 10.42 6.79 3.98
C GLU A 52 10.89 6.50 2.56
N SER A 53 10.41 7.28 1.58
CA SER A 53 10.79 7.09 0.17
C SER A 53 12.30 7.23 -0.04
N ALA A 54 12.95 8.19 0.63
CA ALA A 54 14.40 8.32 0.57
C ALA A 54 15.12 7.08 1.16
N GLN A 55 14.58 6.50 2.24
CA GLN A 55 15.18 5.31 2.85
C GLN A 55 14.96 4.07 2.00
N GLU A 56 13.80 3.92 1.33
CA GLU A 56 13.55 2.84 0.37
C GLU A 56 14.56 2.89 -0.80
N ASP A 57 14.84 4.07 -1.32
CA ASP A 57 15.82 4.29 -2.39
C ASP A 57 17.26 3.96 -1.94
N GLU A 58 17.63 4.33 -0.70
CA GLU A 58 18.97 4.09 -0.15
C GLU A 58 19.22 2.61 0.20
N THR A 59 18.21 1.90 0.63
CA THR A 59 18.31 0.52 1.13
C THR A 59 17.20 -0.38 0.61
N PRO A 60 17.18 -0.70 -0.70
CA PRO A 60 16.04 -1.37 -1.36
C PRO A 60 15.78 -2.80 -0.89
N SER A 61 16.71 -3.42 -0.15
CA SER A 61 16.56 -4.76 0.43
C SER A 61 16.36 -4.76 1.96
N MET A 62 16.28 -3.58 2.60
CA MET A 62 16.07 -3.50 4.04
C MET A 62 14.65 -3.98 4.39
N PRO A 63 14.44 -4.84 5.40
CA PRO A 63 13.09 -5.15 5.88
C PRO A 63 12.35 -3.90 6.33
N TYR A 64 11.05 -3.80 6.00
CA TYR A 64 10.27 -2.58 6.20
C TYR A 64 10.17 -2.16 7.67
N SER A 65 10.06 -3.11 8.59
CA SER A 65 10.08 -2.84 10.04
C SER A 65 11.40 -2.18 10.51
N GLN A 66 12.53 -2.57 9.92
CA GLN A 66 13.82 -1.92 10.20
C GLN A 66 13.91 -0.53 9.55
N LEU A 67 13.38 -0.41 8.33
CA LEU A 67 13.27 0.87 7.61
C LEU A 67 12.48 1.89 8.43
N LEU A 68 11.34 1.51 8.99
CA LEU A 68 10.54 2.37 9.87
C LEU A 68 11.34 2.85 11.10
N SER A 69 12.15 1.98 11.71
CA SER A 69 13.02 2.37 12.84
C SER A 69 14.05 3.42 12.43
N VAL A 70 14.59 3.33 11.21
CA VAL A 70 15.51 4.35 10.67
C VAL A 70 14.77 5.65 10.39
N VAL A 71 13.58 5.56 9.77
CA VAL A 71 12.73 6.74 9.47
C VAL A 71 12.37 7.48 10.76
N TYR A 72 12.00 6.78 11.82
CA TYR A 72 11.72 7.39 13.13
C TYR A 72 12.88 8.27 13.62
N LYS A 73 14.12 7.77 13.52
CA LYS A 73 15.33 8.53 13.90
C LYS A 73 15.58 9.73 12.97
N ARG A 74 15.25 9.60 11.68
CA ARG A 74 15.35 10.74 10.74
C ARG A 74 14.36 11.84 11.10
N LEU A 75 13.11 11.48 11.41
CA LEU A 75 12.09 12.42 11.87
C LEU A 75 12.50 13.12 13.17
N ALA A 76 13.07 12.37 14.12
CA ALA A 76 13.60 12.94 15.37
C ALA A 76 14.68 14.01 15.11
N LYS A 77 15.57 13.76 14.13
CA LYS A 77 16.57 14.76 13.69
C LYS A 77 15.92 16.01 13.07
N VAL A 78 14.90 15.84 12.20
CA VAL A 78 14.17 16.96 11.60
C VAL A 78 13.58 17.87 12.67
N TRP A 79 13.04 17.28 13.74
CA TRP A 79 12.42 18.03 14.83
C TRP A 79 13.37 18.38 15.98
N SER A 80 14.67 18.06 15.84
CA SER A 80 15.70 18.29 16.88
C SER A 80 15.32 17.67 18.23
N VAL A 81 14.74 16.48 18.20
CA VAL A 81 14.28 15.74 19.39
C VAL A 81 15.21 14.56 19.65
N ALA A 82 15.58 14.35 20.91
CA ALA A 82 16.35 13.17 21.31
C ALA A 82 15.44 11.94 21.44
N VAL A 83 15.88 10.82 20.85
CA VAL A 83 15.16 9.54 20.89
C VAL A 83 16.13 8.38 21.14
N THR A 84 15.62 7.32 21.74
CA THR A 84 16.37 6.09 21.98
C THR A 84 16.22 5.10 20.81
N ASN A 85 17.08 4.09 20.77
CA ASN A 85 16.93 2.97 19.85
C ASN A 85 15.65 2.17 20.13
N GLU A 86 15.27 2.06 21.40
CA GLU A 86 14.07 1.35 21.83
C GLU A 86 12.80 2.02 21.27
N GLU A 87 12.67 3.34 21.40
CA GLU A 87 11.53 4.08 20.81
C GLU A 87 11.42 3.88 19.30
N ALA A 88 12.55 3.92 18.60
CA ALA A 88 12.58 3.68 17.16
C ALA A 88 12.17 2.24 16.81
N ASN A 89 12.61 1.25 17.58
CA ASN A 89 12.27 -0.14 17.37
C ASN A 89 10.79 -0.42 17.69
N ILE A 90 10.21 0.22 18.70
CA ILE A 90 8.76 0.16 18.99
C ILE A 90 7.97 0.66 17.78
N PHE A 91 8.36 1.79 17.20
CA PHE A 91 7.71 2.27 15.97
C PHE A 91 7.87 1.29 14.80
N GLY A 92 9.06 0.74 14.59
CA GLY A 92 9.31 -0.28 13.56
C GLY A 92 8.46 -1.54 13.75
N ALA A 93 8.13 -1.90 14.99
CA ALA A 93 7.31 -3.05 15.33
C ALA A 93 5.79 -2.76 15.36
N SER A 94 5.35 -1.54 15.03
CA SER A 94 3.94 -1.12 15.19
C SER A 94 2.99 -1.62 14.08
N ILE A 95 3.51 -2.15 12.98
CA ILE A 95 2.69 -2.57 11.81
C ILE A 95 1.54 -3.52 12.19
N PRO A 96 1.68 -4.48 13.12
CA PRO A 96 0.57 -5.34 13.55
C PRO A 96 -0.63 -4.58 14.13
N ASP A 97 -0.43 -3.36 14.62
CA ASP A 97 -1.48 -2.54 15.23
C ASP A 97 -2.20 -1.63 14.24
N TRP A 98 -1.73 -1.55 13.00
CA TRP A 98 -2.35 -0.72 11.99
C TRP A 98 -3.72 -1.27 11.58
N PRO A 99 -4.79 -0.45 11.62
CA PRO A 99 -6.14 -0.94 11.36
C PRO A 99 -6.38 -1.24 9.88
N ALA A 100 -7.22 -2.20 9.57
CA ALA A 100 -7.80 -2.32 8.24
C ALA A 100 -8.84 -1.20 8.03
N PHE A 101 -9.02 -0.75 6.77
CA PHE A 101 -10.20 0.05 6.45
C PHE A 101 -11.46 -0.78 6.71
N SER A 102 -12.52 -0.11 7.16
CA SER A 102 -13.76 -0.77 7.58
C SER A 102 -14.45 -1.59 6.49
N ASP A 103 -14.16 -1.28 5.22
CA ASP A 103 -14.74 -1.95 4.05
C ASP A 103 -13.85 -3.06 3.47
N SER A 104 -12.61 -3.22 3.95
CA SER A 104 -11.64 -4.12 3.33
C SER A 104 -12.03 -5.59 3.46
N VAL A 105 -12.48 -6.02 4.63
CA VAL A 105 -12.81 -7.43 4.89
C VAL A 105 -13.95 -7.89 4.01
N ASP A 106 -15.09 -7.20 4.05
CA ASP A 106 -16.29 -7.57 3.29
C ASP A 106 -16.03 -7.52 1.77
N ALA A 107 -15.30 -6.49 1.32
CA ALA A 107 -14.92 -6.35 -0.08
C ALA A 107 -14.05 -7.52 -0.54
N LEU A 108 -13.01 -7.87 0.21
CA LEU A 108 -12.12 -8.97 -0.13
C LEU A 108 -12.83 -10.33 -0.13
N GLN A 109 -13.70 -10.58 0.85
CA GLN A 109 -14.48 -11.81 0.91
C GLN A 109 -15.43 -11.95 -0.29
N TYR A 110 -16.06 -10.86 -0.71
CA TYR A 110 -16.88 -10.84 -1.93
C TYR A 110 -16.02 -11.08 -3.19
N LEU A 111 -14.93 -10.32 -3.35
CA LEU A 111 -14.08 -10.41 -4.54
C LEU A 111 -13.41 -11.79 -4.68
N LYS A 112 -13.10 -12.45 -3.57
CA LYS A 112 -12.53 -13.81 -3.55
C LYS A 112 -13.43 -14.85 -4.22
N GLN A 113 -14.74 -14.62 -4.29
CA GLN A 113 -15.68 -15.51 -4.96
C GLN A 113 -15.61 -15.40 -6.50
N HIS A 114 -15.02 -14.33 -7.01
CA HIS A 114 -14.99 -14.01 -8.44
C HIS A 114 -13.60 -13.98 -9.05
N TYR A 115 -12.58 -13.73 -8.23
CA TYR A 115 -11.20 -13.50 -8.67
C TYR A 115 -10.20 -14.29 -7.84
N LYS A 116 -9.03 -14.54 -8.42
CA LYS A 116 -7.84 -14.74 -7.62
C LYS A 116 -7.42 -13.42 -7.01
N LEU A 117 -7.04 -13.43 -5.73
CA LEU A 117 -6.56 -12.24 -5.01
C LEU A 117 -5.07 -12.40 -4.72
N VAL A 118 -4.29 -11.42 -5.12
CA VAL A 118 -2.83 -11.44 -4.97
C VAL A 118 -2.35 -10.12 -4.37
N ILE A 119 -1.38 -10.18 -3.47
CA ILE A 119 -0.74 -9.00 -2.88
C ILE A 119 0.57 -8.69 -3.59
N LEU A 120 0.82 -7.40 -3.84
CA LEU A 120 2.11 -6.81 -4.18
C LEU A 120 2.38 -5.63 -3.25
N SER A 121 3.25 -5.80 -2.24
CA SER A 121 3.37 -4.82 -1.15
C SER A 121 4.82 -4.48 -0.80
N ASN A 122 5.04 -3.20 -0.47
CA ASN A 122 6.31 -2.64 0.01
C ASN A 122 6.57 -2.96 1.50
N VAL A 123 6.45 -4.23 1.91
CA VAL A 123 6.72 -4.65 3.29
C VAL A 123 7.51 -5.94 3.33
N ASP A 124 7.90 -6.36 4.52
CA ASP A 124 8.43 -7.71 4.78
C ASP A 124 7.29 -8.72 5.06
N ARG A 125 7.63 -10.02 4.96
CA ARG A 125 6.67 -11.12 5.11
C ARG A 125 6.02 -11.17 6.49
N ILE A 126 6.76 -10.83 7.54
CA ILE A 126 6.27 -10.88 8.93
C ILE A 126 5.24 -9.77 9.12
N SER A 127 5.54 -8.56 8.65
CA SER A 127 4.63 -7.42 8.69
C SER A 127 3.33 -7.69 7.94
N PHE A 128 3.42 -8.21 6.71
CA PHE A 128 2.22 -8.57 5.94
C PHE A 128 1.40 -9.66 6.64
N ARG A 129 2.05 -10.70 7.16
CA ARG A 129 1.35 -11.80 7.86
C ARG A 129 0.54 -11.28 9.04
N ALA A 130 1.06 -10.33 9.81
CA ALA A 130 0.34 -9.71 10.92
C ALA A 130 -0.88 -8.91 10.42
N SER A 131 -0.71 -8.09 9.39
CA SER A 131 -1.81 -7.31 8.78
C SER A 131 -2.88 -8.22 8.15
N ASN A 132 -2.49 -9.36 7.57
CA ASN A 132 -3.42 -10.30 6.96
C ASN A 132 -4.41 -10.94 7.95
N LEU A 133 -4.05 -11.02 9.23
CA LEU A 133 -5.00 -11.45 10.28
C LEU A 133 -6.20 -10.51 10.38
N ARG A 134 -6.02 -9.22 10.07
CA ARG A 134 -7.09 -8.22 10.06
C ARG A 134 -7.92 -8.25 8.78
N LEU A 135 -7.35 -8.66 7.65
CA LEU A 135 -8.02 -8.75 6.35
C LEU A 135 -8.91 -9.99 6.20
N GLN A 136 -8.71 -11.02 7.03
CA GLN A 136 -9.55 -12.22 7.15
C GLN A 136 -9.84 -12.92 5.82
N VAL A 137 -8.90 -12.94 4.90
CA VAL A 137 -9.00 -13.62 3.61
C VAL A 137 -7.71 -14.37 3.28
N ALA A 138 -7.84 -15.50 2.61
CA ALA A 138 -6.69 -16.21 2.05
C ALA A 138 -6.37 -15.67 0.65
N PHE A 139 -5.24 -14.98 0.51
CA PHE A 139 -4.73 -14.57 -0.81
C PHE A 139 -4.15 -15.77 -1.55
N ASP A 140 -4.33 -15.80 -2.89
CA ASP A 140 -3.78 -16.85 -3.76
C ASP A 140 -2.26 -16.69 -3.96
N GLY A 141 -1.75 -15.46 -3.84
CA GLY A 141 -0.33 -15.13 -3.89
C GLY A 141 -0.01 -13.91 -3.03
N VAL A 142 1.18 -13.90 -2.45
CA VAL A 142 1.69 -12.76 -1.66
C VAL A 142 3.11 -12.51 -2.09
N TYR A 143 3.36 -11.33 -2.65
CA TYR A 143 4.67 -10.89 -3.13
C TYR A 143 5.05 -9.62 -2.38
N THR A 144 6.12 -9.72 -1.59
CA THR A 144 6.58 -8.62 -0.74
C THR A 144 7.88 -8.02 -1.28
N ALA A 145 8.20 -6.79 -0.86
CA ALA A 145 9.50 -6.19 -1.17
C ALA A 145 10.66 -7.06 -0.71
N GLN A 146 10.50 -7.80 0.39
CA GLN A 146 11.50 -8.75 0.88
C GLN A 146 11.71 -9.93 -0.08
N ASP A 147 10.66 -10.44 -0.76
CA ASP A 147 10.76 -11.53 -1.75
C ASP A 147 11.50 -11.07 -3.01
N ILE A 148 11.32 -9.81 -3.37
CA ILE A 148 11.76 -9.21 -4.63
C ILE A 148 13.11 -8.52 -4.46
N GLU A 149 13.47 -8.17 -3.22
CA GLU A 149 14.62 -7.32 -2.86
C GLU A 149 14.55 -5.95 -3.55
N SER A 150 13.34 -5.40 -3.59
CA SER A 150 13.05 -4.13 -4.26
C SER A 150 11.74 -3.55 -3.77
N TYR A 151 11.71 -2.23 -3.61
CA TYR A 151 10.51 -1.45 -3.31
C TYR A 151 9.85 -0.91 -4.58
N LYS A 152 8.50 -0.86 -4.64
CA LYS A 152 7.79 -0.05 -5.62
C LYS A 152 8.17 1.42 -5.41
N PRO A 153 8.30 2.24 -6.44
CA PRO A 153 7.80 2.08 -7.82
C PRO A 153 8.75 1.38 -8.79
N ASN A 154 9.80 0.73 -8.33
CA ASN A 154 10.74 0.04 -9.25
C ASN A 154 9.96 -0.98 -10.11
N PRO A 155 10.07 -0.95 -11.45
CA PRO A 155 9.37 -1.87 -12.36
C PRO A 155 9.62 -3.35 -12.06
N ARG A 156 10.78 -3.70 -11.49
CA ARG A 156 11.14 -5.07 -11.07
C ARG A 156 10.05 -5.73 -10.22
N ASN A 157 9.33 -4.95 -9.40
CA ASN A 157 8.24 -5.46 -8.55
C ASN A 157 7.07 -5.97 -9.39
N PHE A 158 6.68 -5.21 -10.40
CA PHE A 158 5.58 -5.58 -11.30
C PHE A 158 5.99 -6.70 -12.27
N GLU A 159 7.21 -6.68 -12.78
CA GLU A 159 7.75 -7.73 -13.63
C GLU A 159 7.81 -9.07 -12.87
N TYR A 160 8.25 -9.06 -11.62
CA TYR A 160 8.23 -10.22 -10.73
C TYR A 160 6.80 -10.74 -10.56
N MET A 161 5.86 -9.88 -10.21
CA MET A 161 4.45 -10.23 -10.02
C MET A 161 3.86 -10.85 -11.30
N LEU A 162 4.03 -10.22 -12.46
CA LEU A 162 3.50 -10.72 -13.74
C LEU A 162 4.11 -12.07 -14.12
N ARG A 163 5.40 -12.27 -13.91
CA ARG A 163 6.06 -13.56 -14.10
C ARG A 163 5.46 -14.64 -13.19
N ARG A 164 5.30 -14.34 -11.89
CA ARG A 164 4.71 -15.28 -10.92
C ARG A 164 3.27 -15.63 -11.26
N LEU A 165 2.46 -14.64 -11.70
CA LEU A 165 1.07 -14.89 -12.12
C LEU A 165 1.00 -15.86 -13.32
N ARG A 166 1.95 -15.76 -14.25
CA ARG A 166 2.05 -16.69 -15.37
C ARG A 166 2.49 -18.08 -14.92
N GLU A 167 3.54 -18.17 -14.09
CA GLU A 167 4.11 -19.44 -13.62
C GLU A 167 3.14 -20.20 -12.74
N ASP A 168 2.49 -19.53 -11.75
CA ASP A 168 1.69 -20.17 -10.73
C ASP A 168 0.24 -20.42 -11.17
N PHE A 169 -0.29 -19.56 -12.06
CA PHE A 169 -1.74 -19.56 -12.41
C PHE A 169 -2.00 -19.62 -13.91
N GLY A 170 -0.99 -19.54 -14.76
CA GLY A 170 -1.18 -19.48 -16.22
C GLY A 170 -1.85 -18.20 -16.70
N LEU A 171 -1.77 -17.10 -15.92
CA LEU A 171 -2.46 -15.84 -16.21
C LEU A 171 -1.52 -14.84 -16.89
N GLU A 172 -1.98 -14.32 -18.02
CA GLU A 172 -1.30 -13.27 -18.76
C GLU A 172 -1.73 -11.87 -18.30
N LYS A 173 -0.91 -10.86 -18.59
CA LYS A 173 -1.11 -9.46 -18.19
C LYS A 173 -2.53 -8.94 -18.46
N ALA A 174 -3.14 -9.32 -19.59
CA ALA A 174 -4.48 -8.89 -19.97
C ALA A 174 -5.59 -9.35 -18.99
N ALA A 175 -5.32 -10.39 -18.19
CA ALA A 175 -6.26 -10.91 -17.18
C ALA A 175 -6.09 -10.24 -15.81
N VAL A 176 -5.16 -9.28 -15.65
CA VAL A 176 -4.77 -8.68 -14.38
C VAL A 176 -5.31 -7.27 -14.27
N LEU A 177 -5.96 -6.95 -13.13
CA LEU A 177 -6.28 -5.60 -12.71
C LEU A 177 -5.51 -5.28 -11.43
N HIS A 178 -4.59 -4.33 -11.48
CA HIS A 178 -3.87 -3.87 -10.30
C HIS A 178 -4.68 -2.82 -9.55
N THR A 179 -4.92 -3.05 -8.26
CA THR A 179 -5.81 -2.24 -7.42
C THR A 179 -5.01 -1.60 -6.29
N ALA A 180 -4.93 -0.28 -6.26
CA ALA A 180 -4.07 0.44 -5.34
C ALA A 180 -4.52 1.88 -5.05
N GLN A 181 -4.11 2.42 -3.90
CA GLN A 181 -4.27 3.82 -3.55
C GLN A 181 -3.13 4.68 -4.14
N SER A 182 -1.89 4.19 -4.13
CA SER A 182 -0.73 5.02 -4.44
C SER A 182 -0.58 5.28 -5.94
N LEU A 183 -0.76 6.53 -6.34
CA LEU A 183 -0.51 6.96 -7.71
C LEU A 183 0.99 6.94 -8.06
N PHE A 184 1.86 7.12 -7.06
CA PHE A 184 3.30 7.10 -7.22
C PHE A 184 3.86 5.67 -7.27
N HIS A 185 3.57 4.84 -6.24
CA HIS A 185 4.18 3.53 -6.11
C HIS A 185 3.57 2.48 -7.04
N ASP A 186 2.30 2.66 -7.45
CA ASP A 186 1.53 1.63 -8.12
C ASP A 186 1.06 2.02 -9.52
N HIS A 187 0.33 3.12 -9.68
CA HIS A 187 -0.27 3.47 -10.96
C HIS A 187 0.76 3.96 -11.98
N ALA A 188 1.76 4.73 -11.57
CA ALA A 188 2.81 5.19 -12.47
C ALA A 188 3.58 4.01 -13.10
N PRO A 189 4.14 3.04 -12.35
CA PRO A 189 4.80 1.88 -12.93
C PRO A 189 3.84 0.92 -13.63
N ALA A 190 2.60 0.73 -13.16
CA ALA A 190 1.61 -0.09 -13.87
C ALA A 190 1.37 0.41 -15.30
N LYS A 191 1.26 1.73 -15.48
CA LYS A 191 1.07 2.32 -16.82
C LYS A 191 2.30 2.25 -17.70
N GLN A 192 3.52 2.29 -17.15
CA GLN A 192 4.74 2.03 -17.93
C GLN A 192 4.77 0.63 -18.52
N LEU A 193 4.10 -0.32 -17.88
CA LEU A 193 3.99 -1.71 -18.31
C LEU A 193 2.66 -2.02 -19.05
N ASP A 194 1.86 -1.01 -19.39
CA ASP A 194 0.51 -1.19 -19.97
C ASP A 194 -0.36 -2.16 -19.16
N LEU A 195 -0.26 -2.14 -17.85
CA LEU A 195 -1.07 -2.92 -16.94
C LEU A 195 -2.35 -2.15 -16.58
N ALA A 196 -3.50 -2.81 -16.68
CA ALA A 196 -4.77 -2.24 -16.24
C ALA A 196 -4.77 -1.99 -14.73
N SER A 197 -5.31 -0.83 -14.32
CA SER A 197 -5.29 -0.44 -12.92
C SER A 197 -6.56 0.25 -12.45
N ALA A 198 -6.96 -0.03 -11.19
CA ALA A 198 -8.06 0.57 -10.47
C ALA A 198 -7.51 1.40 -9.30
N TRP A 199 -7.72 2.71 -9.35
CA TRP A 199 -7.34 3.61 -8.27
C TRP A 199 -8.38 3.60 -7.16
N ILE A 200 -7.96 3.27 -5.94
CA ILE A 200 -8.77 3.38 -4.73
C ILE A 200 -8.41 4.70 -4.06
N ASP A 201 -9.18 5.73 -4.37
CA ASP A 201 -8.96 7.10 -3.90
C ASP A 201 -9.45 7.27 -2.46
N ARG A 202 -8.70 6.71 -1.52
CA ARG A 202 -9.02 6.77 -0.08
C ARG A 202 -9.03 8.18 0.48
N ARG A 203 -8.36 9.11 -0.22
CA ARG A 203 -8.26 10.51 0.19
C ARG A 203 -9.14 11.46 -0.64
N HIS A 204 -10.15 10.96 -1.34
CA HIS A 204 -11.02 11.74 -2.25
C HIS A 204 -11.63 13.00 -1.61
N ALA A 205 -11.81 13.03 -0.28
CA ALA A 205 -12.33 14.17 0.47
C ALA A 205 -11.22 15.03 1.12
N GLU A 206 -9.95 14.66 0.98
CA GLU A 206 -8.81 15.31 1.63
C GLU A 206 -7.90 16.00 0.62
N LYS A 207 -7.09 16.95 1.11
CA LYS A 207 -6.08 17.62 0.29
C LYS A 207 -4.72 16.94 0.44
N GLY A 208 -3.89 17.04 -0.62
CA GLY A 208 -2.54 16.51 -0.59
C GLY A 208 -2.46 14.99 -0.73
N TRP A 209 -1.27 14.43 -0.50
CA TRP A 209 -0.94 13.03 -0.77
C TRP A 209 -0.78 12.20 0.51
N GLY A 210 -0.97 12.81 1.70
CA GLY A 210 -0.82 12.14 2.99
C GLY A 210 0.56 11.57 3.21
N ALA A 211 0.63 10.32 3.60
CA ALA A 211 1.89 9.59 3.77
C ALA A 211 2.49 9.07 2.44
N THR A 212 1.88 9.37 1.28
CA THR A 212 2.37 8.94 -0.03
C THR A 212 3.07 10.09 -0.75
N LYS A 213 4.16 9.79 -1.44
CA LYS A 213 4.85 10.76 -2.31
C LYS A 213 3.95 11.18 -3.48
N ALA A 214 4.02 12.46 -3.88
CA ALA A 214 3.30 12.95 -5.05
C ALA A 214 3.71 12.21 -6.33
N PRO A 215 2.76 11.85 -7.20
CA PRO A 215 3.08 11.16 -8.46
C PRO A 215 3.81 12.09 -9.43
N PRO A 216 4.69 11.57 -10.30
CA PRO A 216 5.29 12.33 -11.37
C PRO A 216 4.26 12.60 -12.47
N GLY A 217 3.86 13.85 -12.65
CA GLY A 217 2.92 14.26 -13.70
C GLY A 217 1.47 13.86 -13.43
N THR A 218 0.66 13.76 -14.50
CA THR A 218 -0.76 13.40 -14.40
C THR A 218 -0.91 11.87 -14.37
N PRO A 219 -1.41 11.30 -13.26
CA PRO A 219 -1.58 9.86 -13.16
C PRO A 219 -2.64 9.36 -14.15
N LYS A 220 -2.42 8.14 -14.65
CA LYS A 220 -3.40 7.43 -15.50
C LYS A 220 -3.81 6.14 -14.80
N TYR A 221 -5.09 5.86 -14.84
CA TYR A 221 -5.73 4.62 -14.35
C TYR A 221 -6.92 4.32 -15.25
N ASP A 222 -7.43 3.08 -15.19
CA ASP A 222 -8.58 2.67 -16.02
C ASP A 222 -9.90 2.79 -15.26
N PHE A 223 -9.85 2.60 -13.92
CA PHE A 223 -10.99 2.76 -13.02
C PHE A 223 -10.60 3.63 -11.83
N ARG A 224 -11.60 4.31 -11.23
CA ARG A 224 -11.46 5.04 -9.97
C ARG A 224 -12.64 4.74 -9.07
N PHE A 225 -12.35 4.44 -7.81
CA PHE A 225 -13.33 4.19 -6.76
C PHE A 225 -12.90 4.88 -5.48
N ASP A 226 -13.84 5.42 -4.72
CA ASP A 226 -13.54 6.10 -3.45
C ASP A 226 -13.29 5.09 -2.31
N SER A 227 -13.58 3.81 -2.53
CA SER A 227 -13.44 2.75 -1.53
C SER A 227 -13.45 1.35 -2.18
N MET A 228 -13.00 0.33 -1.45
CA MET A 228 -13.15 -1.06 -1.86
C MET A 228 -14.63 -1.46 -1.97
N ALA A 229 -15.48 -0.93 -1.08
CA ALA A 229 -16.92 -1.14 -1.18
C ALA A 229 -17.53 -0.54 -2.46
N ALA A 230 -17.02 0.59 -2.95
CA ALA A 230 -17.46 1.16 -4.23
C ALA A 230 -17.05 0.28 -5.42
N LEU A 231 -15.83 -0.28 -5.41
CA LEU A 231 -15.38 -1.24 -6.41
C LEU A 231 -16.27 -2.49 -6.43
N THR A 232 -16.59 -3.07 -5.27
CA THR A 232 -17.46 -4.26 -5.20
C THR A 232 -18.86 -3.97 -5.72
N ARG A 233 -19.46 -2.83 -5.36
CA ARG A 233 -20.77 -2.43 -5.90
C ARG A 233 -20.76 -2.27 -7.42
N ALA A 234 -19.70 -1.68 -7.99
CA ALA A 234 -19.55 -1.57 -9.43
C ALA A 234 -19.50 -2.94 -10.11
N HIS A 235 -18.74 -3.89 -9.55
CA HIS A 235 -18.69 -5.25 -10.06
C HIS A 235 -20.03 -5.97 -9.95
N GLN A 236 -20.75 -5.84 -8.82
CA GLN A 236 -22.10 -6.41 -8.66
C GLN A 236 -23.07 -5.87 -9.71
N ASN A 237 -23.03 -4.57 -9.99
CA ASN A 237 -23.85 -3.94 -11.03
C ASN A 237 -23.53 -4.48 -12.42
N GLU A 238 -22.25 -4.72 -12.74
CA GLU A 238 -21.86 -5.34 -14.02
C GLU A 238 -22.41 -6.77 -14.19
N LEU A 239 -22.47 -7.55 -13.10
CA LEU A 239 -23.01 -8.90 -13.10
C LEU A 239 -24.56 -8.92 -13.18
N GLY A 240 -25.23 -7.97 -12.50
CA GLY A 240 -26.69 -7.85 -12.49
C GLY A 240 -27.27 -7.24 -13.77
N ALA A 241 -26.44 -6.60 -14.60
CA ALA A 241 -26.84 -6.03 -15.88
C ALA A 241 -26.82 -7.04 -17.06
N LYS A 242 -26.56 -8.33 -16.76
CA LYS A 242 -26.64 -9.45 -17.70
C LYS A 242 -28.01 -10.13 -17.60
#